data_a18f640f561b6652b069595528112786
#
_entry.id   a18f640f561b6652b069595528112786
#
_cell.length_a   1.000
_cell.length_b   1.000
_cell.length_c   1.000
_cell.angle_alpha   90.00
_cell.angle_beta   90.00
_cell.angle_gamma   90.00
#
_symmetry.space_group_name_H-M   'P 1'
#
loop_
_entity.id
_entity.type
_entity.pdbx_description
1 polymer ?
#
loop_
_entity_poly.entity_id
_entity_poly.type
_entity_poly.pdbx_seq_one_letter_code
_entity_poly.pdbx_strand_id
1 'polypeptide(L)'
;MLMKRSRLLLPLTLVMLLSACGMMTTTPKAPPPPTGQAQEVTRAQTGSLVKMGTTSALVRGSPMDVEAAIQQKANASGARYYMIIMNSETVVPGQWYSQAILYR
;
A
#
# COMPACT_ATOMS: atom_id res chain seq x y z
N MET A 1 -51.72 -1.13 -7.29
CA MET A 1 -51.09 -0.13 -6.41
C MET A 1 -49.90 -0.68 -5.63
N LEU A 2 -50.01 -1.87 -5.07
CA LEU A 2 -48.89 -2.49 -4.34
C LEU A 2 -47.66 -2.76 -5.20
N MET A 3 -47.86 -3.14 -6.49
CA MET A 3 -46.76 -3.37 -7.42
C MET A 3 -45.96 -2.10 -7.76
N LYS A 4 -46.58 -0.93 -7.78
CA LYS A 4 -45.91 0.33 -8.05
C LYS A 4 -44.99 0.74 -6.91
N ARG A 5 -45.35 0.43 -5.68
CA ARG A 5 -44.49 0.69 -4.51
C ARG A 5 -43.25 -0.20 -4.48
N SER A 6 -43.39 -1.46 -4.84
CA SER A 6 -42.29 -2.41 -4.94
C SER A 6 -41.29 -2.02 -6.03
N ARG A 7 -41.75 -1.49 -7.14
CA ARG A 7 -40.89 -1.04 -8.25
C ARG A 7 -40.12 0.20 -7.91
N LEU A 8 -40.64 1.08 -7.04
CA LEU A 8 -39.94 2.27 -6.59
C LEU A 8 -38.87 1.96 -5.53
N LEU A 9 -39.08 0.91 -4.72
CA LEU A 9 -38.09 0.51 -3.68
C LEU A 9 -36.86 -0.17 -4.25
N LEU A 10 -37.01 -0.94 -5.36
CA LEU A 10 -35.91 -1.65 -6.02
C LEU A 10 -34.77 -0.72 -6.49
N PRO A 11 -35.04 0.38 -7.21
CA PRO A 11 -33.98 1.32 -7.62
C PRO A 11 -33.26 1.98 -6.43
N LEU A 12 -34.00 2.27 -5.37
CA LEU A 12 -33.43 2.90 -4.18
C LEU A 12 -32.45 1.96 -3.46
N THR A 13 -32.78 0.68 -3.36
CA THR A 13 -31.91 -0.35 -2.77
C THR A 13 -30.62 -0.51 -3.57
N LEU A 14 -30.71 -0.48 -4.90
CA LEU A 14 -29.57 -0.59 -5.80
C LEU A 14 -28.61 0.59 -5.63
N VAL A 15 -29.13 1.82 -5.50
CA VAL A 15 -28.33 3.02 -5.27
C VAL A 15 -27.58 2.94 -3.93
N MET A 16 -28.21 2.42 -2.89
CA MET A 16 -27.56 2.23 -1.60
C MET A 16 -26.40 1.23 -1.66
N LEU A 17 -26.53 0.15 -2.43
CA LEU A 17 -25.46 -0.84 -2.62
C LEU A 17 -24.26 -0.23 -3.34
N LEU A 18 -24.48 0.62 -4.34
CA LEU A 18 -23.40 1.32 -5.04
C LEU A 18 -22.66 2.31 -4.12
N SER A 19 -23.38 3.00 -3.25
CA SER A 19 -22.78 3.89 -2.24
C SER A 19 -21.91 3.13 -1.25
N ALA A 20 -22.34 1.95 -0.81
CA ALA A 20 -21.56 1.10 0.08
C ALA A 20 -20.25 0.63 -0.56
N CYS A 21 -20.24 0.30 -1.84
CA CYS A 21 -19.02 -0.04 -2.59
C CYS A 21 -18.05 1.14 -2.66
N GLY A 22 -18.55 2.37 -2.83
CA GLY A 22 -17.73 3.58 -2.84
C GLY A 22 -17.03 3.85 -1.50
N MET A 23 -17.62 3.44 -0.38
CA MET A 23 -17.03 3.62 0.95
C MET A 23 -15.86 2.68 1.24
N MET A 24 -15.65 1.65 0.43
CA MET A 24 -14.54 0.70 0.57
C MET A 24 -13.28 1.14 -0.16
N THR A 25 -13.31 2.23 -0.91
CA THR A 25 -12.12 2.76 -1.57
C THR A 25 -11.18 3.42 -0.58
N THR A 26 -9.86 3.26 -0.79
CA THR A 26 -8.84 3.85 0.07
C THR A 26 -8.88 5.38 -0.04
N THR A 27 -9.04 6.06 1.09
CA THR A 27 -8.97 7.51 1.15
C THR A 27 -7.52 7.97 1.01
N PRO A 28 -7.18 8.86 0.05
CA PRO A 28 -5.84 9.38 -0.07
C PRO A 28 -5.37 10.09 1.20
N LYS A 29 -4.10 9.91 1.54
CA LYS A 29 -3.44 10.56 2.68
C LYS A 29 -2.17 11.23 2.21
N ALA A 30 -1.78 12.29 2.91
CA ALA A 30 -0.51 12.93 2.66
C ALA A 30 0.66 12.06 3.12
N PRO A 31 1.79 12.02 2.39
CA PRO A 31 3.00 11.38 2.88
C PRO A 31 3.59 12.17 4.03
N PRO A 32 4.43 11.54 4.89
CA PRO A 32 5.13 12.28 5.94
C PRO A 32 6.10 13.29 5.33
N PRO A 33 6.48 14.35 6.07
CA PRO A 33 7.46 15.31 5.58
C PRO A 33 8.79 14.61 5.26
N PRO A 34 9.50 15.02 4.19
CA PRO A 34 10.78 14.43 3.82
C PRO A 34 11.83 14.59 4.94
N THR A 35 12.63 13.54 5.13
CA THR A 35 13.77 13.55 6.04
C THR A 35 15.05 13.19 5.28
N GLY A 36 16.19 13.12 5.99
CA GLY A 36 17.44 12.68 5.38
C GLY A 36 17.48 11.20 4.99
N GLN A 37 16.47 10.42 5.39
CA GLN A 37 16.37 9.00 5.08
C GLN A 37 15.04 8.68 4.41
N ALA A 38 15.00 7.62 3.61
CA ALA A 38 13.77 7.11 3.03
C ALA A 38 12.81 6.64 4.12
N GLN A 39 11.54 6.96 3.98
CA GLN A 39 10.50 6.62 4.95
C GLN A 39 9.50 5.66 4.33
N GLU A 40 9.02 4.72 5.14
CA GLU A 40 7.96 3.81 4.72
C GLU A 40 6.64 4.56 4.61
N VAL A 41 5.91 4.32 3.52
CA VAL A 41 4.59 4.89 3.29
C VAL A 41 3.58 3.79 2.97
N THR A 42 2.31 4.09 3.18
CA THR A 42 1.21 3.23 2.81
C THR A 42 0.74 3.55 1.39
N ARG A 43 -0.05 2.65 0.81
CA ARG A 43 -0.63 2.87 -0.53
C ARG A 43 -1.44 4.17 -0.59
N ALA A 44 -2.15 4.52 0.48
CA ALA A 44 -2.93 5.75 0.55
C ALA A 44 -2.07 7.02 0.43
N GLN A 45 -0.79 6.94 0.81
CA GLN A 45 0.13 8.07 0.81
C GLN A 45 0.91 8.23 -0.51
N THR A 46 0.77 7.30 -1.46
CA THR A 46 1.54 7.31 -2.70
C THR A 46 0.91 8.11 -3.83
N GLY A 47 -0.31 8.63 -3.66
CA GLY A 47 -1.07 9.28 -4.73
C GLY A 47 -0.39 10.51 -5.34
N SER A 48 0.37 11.27 -4.55
CA SER A 48 1.11 12.45 -5.01
C SER A 48 2.59 12.19 -5.27
N LEU A 49 3.05 10.95 -5.12
CA LEU A 49 4.46 10.60 -5.25
C LEU A 49 4.77 10.07 -6.64
N VAL A 50 6.02 10.22 -7.05
CA VAL A 50 6.51 9.74 -8.34
C VAL A 50 7.26 8.42 -8.11
N LYS A 51 6.82 7.37 -8.80
CA LYS A 51 7.47 6.07 -8.75
C LYS A 51 8.85 6.14 -9.42
N MET A 52 9.88 5.71 -8.70
CA MET A 52 11.26 5.64 -9.21
C MET A 52 11.61 4.26 -9.76
N GLY A 53 11.06 3.22 -9.16
CA GLY A 53 11.38 1.83 -9.48
C GLY A 53 11.03 0.91 -8.35
N THR A 54 11.59 -0.28 -8.37
CA THR A 54 11.38 -1.31 -7.35
C THR A 54 12.72 -1.81 -6.83
N THR A 55 12.71 -2.34 -5.61
CA THR A 55 13.87 -3.00 -5.02
C THR A 55 13.44 -4.24 -4.26
N SER A 56 14.38 -5.11 -3.97
CA SER A 56 14.13 -6.31 -3.19
C SER A 56 15.32 -6.59 -2.26
N ALA A 57 15.07 -7.36 -1.22
CA ALA A 57 16.09 -7.80 -0.28
C ALA A 57 15.82 -9.22 0.19
N LEU A 58 16.89 -9.95 0.46
CA LEU A 58 16.86 -11.29 1.00
C LEU A 58 17.81 -11.33 2.19
N VAL A 59 17.28 -11.53 3.40
CA VAL A 59 18.04 -11.38 4.63
C VAL A 59 17.68 -12.51 5.60
N ARG A 60 18.68 -13.04 6.29
CA ARG A 60 18.46 -13.94 7.43
C ARG A 60 18.22 -13.14 8.69
N GLY A 61 17.26 -13.58 9.50
CA GLY A 61 16.91 -12.95 10.77
C GLY A 61 15.41 -12.82 10.94
N SER A 62 14.93 -11.59 11.02
CA SER A 62 13.52 -11.26 11.27
C SER A 62 12.94 -10.41 10.15
N PRO A 63 11.59 -10.23 10.12
CA PRO A 63 10.97 -9.28 9.20
C PRO A 63 11.54 -7.85 9.33
N MET A 64 11.92 -7.44 10.54
CA MET A 64 12.51 -6.13 10.76
C MET A 64 13.88 -5.98 10.11
N ASP A 65 14.67 -7.06 10.07
CA ASP A 65 15.99 -7.05 9.45
C ASP A 65 15.90 -6.84 7.94
N VAL A 66 14.95 -7.48 7.27
CA VAL A 66 14.76 -7.31 5.84
C VAL A 66 14.16 -5.94 5.51
N GLU A 67 13.31 -5.41 6.38
CA GLU A 67 12.79 -4.04 6.23
C GLU A 67 13.90 -3.00 6.34
N ALA A 68 14.84 -3.19 7.28
CA ALA A 68 16.01 -2.33 7.40
C ALA A 68 16.89 -2.38 6.13
N ALA A 69 17.05 -3.55 5.54
CA ALA A 69 17.78 -3.70 4.28
C ALA A 69 17.07 -2.97 3.13
N ILE A 70 15.75 -3.02 3.05
CA ILE A 70 14.96 -2.26 2.08
C ILE A 70 15.18 -0.76 2.26
N GLN A 71 15.13 -0.26 3.50
CA GLN A 71 15.38 1.16 3.78
C GLN A 71 16.77 1.60 3.33
N GLN A 72 17.80 0.80 3.59
CA GLN A 72 19.16 1.09 3.15
C GLN A 72 19.26 1.17 1.62
N LYS A 73 18.59 0.26 0.91
CA LYS A 73 18.56 0.28 -0.56
C LYS A 73 17.81 1.49 -1.09
N ALA A 74 16.71 1.87 -0.46
CA ALA A 74 15.97 3.07 -0.81
C ALA A 74 16.83 4.32 -0.61
N ASN A 75 17.55 4.42 0.49
CA ASN A 75 18.49 5.51 0.76
C ASN A 75 19.58 5.58 -0.32
N ALA A 76 20.17 4.44 -0.66
CA ALA A 76 21.23 4.37 -1.67
C ALA A 76 20.73 4.76 -3.07
N SER A 77 19.46 4.53 -3.36
CA SER A 77 18.83 4.89 -4.64
C SER A 77 18.40 6.36 -4.71
N GLY A 78 18.50 7.12 -3.62
CA GLY A 78 18.03 8.49 -3.54
C GLY A 78 16.52 8.62 -3.39
N ALA A 79 15.81 7.55 -3.03
CA ALA A 79 14.39 7.58 -2.78
C ALA A 79 14.08 8.32 -1.50
N ARG A 80 13.00 9.08 -1.48
CA ARG A 80 12.48 9.74 -0.27
C ARG A 80 11.51 8.87 0.49
N TYR A 81 10.84 7.96 -0.22
CA TYR A 81 9.81 7.08 0.34
C TYR A 81 9.90 5.71 -0.30
N TYR A 82 9.42 4.70 0.42
CA TYR A 82 9.28 3.35 -0.10
C TYR A 82 8.00 2.72 0.46
N MET A 83 7.39 1.85 -0.34
CA MET A 83 6.22 1.08 0.09
C MET A 83 6.54 -0.40 -0.05
N ILE A 84 6.51 -1.12 1.04
CA ILE A 84 6.71 -2.56 1.05
C ILE A 84 5.45 -3.23 0.51
N ILE A 85 5.61 -4.00 -0.56
CA ILE A 85 4.51 -4.72 -1.21
C ILE A 85 4.52 -6.20 -0.88
N MET A 86 5.63 -6.72 -0.38
CA MET A 86 5.78 -8.12 -0.02
C MET A 86 6.85 -8.25 1.06
N ASN A 87 6.58 -9.04 2.08
CA ASN A 87 7.53 -9.39 3.13
C ASN A 87 7.14 -10.76 3.68
N SER A 88 7.88 -11.79 3.32
CA SER A 88 7.55 -13.16 3.71
C SER A 88 8.79 -14.00 3.94
N GLU A 89 8.66 -14.98 4.84
CA GLU A 89 9.69 -15.99 5.03
C GLU A 89 9.74 -16.90 3.80
N THR A 90 10.95 -17.27 3.37
CA THR A 90 11.15 -18.19 2.25
C THR A 90 11.01 -19.65 2.72
N VAL A 91 11.25 -20.60 1.84
CA VAL A 91 11.28 -22.03 2.19
C VAL A 91 12.42 -22.38 3.15
N VAL A 92 13.43 -21.49 3.26
CA VAL A 92 14.52 -21.64 4.24
C VAL A 92 14.12 -20.94 5.53
N PRO A 93 14.01 -21.66 6.67
CA PRO A 93 13.64 -21.05 7.94
C PRO A 93 14.59 -19.92 8.32
N GLY A 94 14.02 -18.82 8.78
CA GLY A 94 14.77 -17.63 9.19
C GLY A 94 15.28 -16.77 8.04
N GLN A 95 14.98 -17.09 6.79
CA GLN A 95 15.32 -16.28 5.63
C GLN A 95 14.08 -15.53 5.14
N TRP A 96 14.18 -14.21 5.05
CA TRP A 96 13.08 -13.31 4.70
C TRP A 96 13.35 -12.62 3.37
N TYR A 97 12.31 -12.56 2.55
CA TYR A 97 12.33 -11.87 1.27
C TYR A 97 11.33 -10.72 1.29
N SER A 98 11.75 -9.56 0.82
CA SER A 98 10.90 -8.38 0.74
C SER A 98 11.06 -7.68 -0.59
N GLN A 99 9.97 -7.08 -1.07
CA GLN A 99 9.95 -6.20 -2.23
C GLN A 99 9.31 -4.88 -1.85
N ALA A 100 9.82 -3.81 -2.44
CA ALA A 100 9.28 -2.48 -2.22
C ALA A 100 9.29 -1.66 -3.51
N ILE A 101 8.36 -0.73 -3.61
CA ILE A 101 8.33 0.29 -4.65
C ILE A 101 8.97 1.55 -4.07
N LEU A 102 9.87 2.17 -4.84
CA LEU A 102 10.57 3.38 -4.44
C LEU A 102 9.89 4.61 -5.04
N TYR A 103 9.80 5.67 -4.24
CA TYR A 103 9.15 6.93 -4.61
C TYR A 103 10.01 8.15 -4.25
N ARG A 104 9.68 9.25 -4.91
CA ARG A 104 10.18 10.58 -4.57
C ARG A 104 9.12 11.67 -4.72
#